data_b2956841800b990b7b5425d5cb55d1b9
#
_entry.id   b2956841800b990b7b5425d5cb55d1b9
#
_cell.length_a   1.000
_cell.length_b   1.000
_cell.length_c   1.000
_cell.angle_alpha   90.00
_cell.angle_beta   90.00
_cell.angle_gamma   90.00
#
_symmetry.space_group_name_H-M   'P 1'
#
loop_
_entity.id
_entity.type
_entity.pdbx_description
1 polymer ?
#
loop_
_entity_poly.entity_id
_entity_poly.type
_entity_poly.pdbx_seq_one_letter_code
_entity_poly.pdbx_strand_id
1 'polypeptide(L)'
;MLPEFEYAKGLFNEYGLELSEEQYEKLDIYAEFLVEYNEKVNLTAITEPDEILKKHFIDSVLMLKFVDIPRDSSMIDVGTGAGFPSVPIAVFRPDIKLTLLDSLNKRTIFLEKLCEKLGVKAEIIHGRAEEVSKNEKYREQFDVVQERSRIWLF
;
A
#
# COMPACT_ATOMS: atom_id res chain seq x y z
N MET A 1 -15.68 9.52 -1.92
CA MET A 1 -15.65 8.78 -3.19
C MET A 1 -15.87 7.28 -3.02
N LEU A 2 -15.29 6.64 -2.01
CA LEU A 2 -15.64 5.25 -1.67
C LEU A 2 -17.12 5.14 -1.28
N PRO A 3 -17.72 3.93 -1.37
CA PRO A 3 -19.04 3.69 -0.79
C PRO A 3 -19.06 4.09 0.69
N GLU A 4 -20.25 4.37 1.20
CA GLU A 4 -20.42 4.83 2.58
C GLU A 4 -19.70 3.95 3.60
N PHE A 5 -19.27 4.57 4.71
CA PHE A 5 -18.53 3.88 5.77
C PHE A 5 -19.21 2.61 6.27
N GLU A 6 -20.51 2.65 6.54
CA GLU A 6 -21.23 1.47 7.07
C GLU A 6 -21.21 0.30 6.07
N TYR A 7 -21.33 0.61 4.78
CA TYR A 7 -21.21 -0.41 3.72
C TYR A 7 -19.79 -0.98 3.66
N ALA A 8 -18.79 -0.10 3.63
CA ALA A 8 -17.39 -0.50 3.59
C ALA A 8 -17.02 -1.34 4.82
N LYS A 9 -17.43 -0.92 6.01
CA LYS A 9 -17.23 -1.65 7.26
C LYS A 9 -17.86 -3.04 7.21
N GLY A 10 -19.08 -3.13 6.68
CA GLY A 10 -19.77 -4.41 6.50
C GLY A 10 -18.99 -5.37 5.61
N LEU A 11 -18.44 -4.86 4.49
CA LEU A 11 -17.62 -5.68 3.60
C LEU A 11 -16.34 -6.16 4.28
N PHE A 12 -15.64 -5.28 4.99
CA PHE A 12 -14.45 -5.67 5.75
C PHE A 12 -14.80 -6.75 6.76
N ASN A 13 -15.91 -6.60 7.49
CA ASN A 13 -16.35 -7.58 8.47
C ASN A 13 -16.66 -8.95 7.85
N GLU A 14 -17.20 -8.99 6.63
CA GLU A 14 -17.44 -10.25 5.91
C GLU A 14 -16.16 -11.05 5.70
N TYR A 15 -15.02 -10.37 5.56
CA TYR A 15 -13.71 -11.00 5.41
C TYR A 15 -13.00 -11.19 6.77
N GLY A 16 -13.68 -10.91 7.88
CA GLY A 16 -13.09 -11.01 9.20
C GLY A 16 -12.12 -9.89 9.52
N LEU A 17 -12.26 -8.75 8.85
CA LEU A 17 -11.44 -7.56 9.05
C LEU A 17 -12.25 -6.48 9.76
N GLU A 18 -11.57 -5.66 10.56
CA GLU A 18 -12.17 -4.49 11.19
C GLU A 18 -11.77 -3.24 10.40
N LEU A 19 -12.68 -2.27 10.32
CA LEU A 19 -12.43 -0.98 9.68
C LEU A 19 -12.89 0.13 10.62
N SER A 20 -11.94 0.96 11.08
CA SER A 20 -12.25 2.15 11.86
C SER A 20 -12.59 3.32 10.93
N GLU A 21 -13.25 4.35 11.50
CA GLU A 21 -13.53 5.58 10.75
C GLU A 21 -12.25 6.26 10.26
N GLU A 22 -11.22 6.30 11.10
CA GLU A 22 -9.93 6.88 10.73
C GLU A 22 -9.28 6.13 9.55
N GLN A 23 -9.29 4.81 9.59
CA GLN A 23 -8.79 3.99 8.47
C GLN A 23 -9.62 4.24 7.21
N TYR A 24 -10.94 4.27 7.34
CA TYR A 24 -11.83 4.55 6.22
C TYR A 24 -11.54 5.91 5.58
N GLU A 25 -11.38 6.96 6.39
CA GLU A 25 -11.06 8.29 5.89
C GLU A 25 -9.76 8.30 5.07
N LYS A 26 -8.74 7.61 5.55
CA LYS A 26 -7.48 7.48 4.81
C LYS A 26 -7.67 6.72 3.50
N LEU A 27 -8.40 5.64 3.52
CA LEU A 27 -8.69 4.88 2.29
C LEU A 27 -9.53 5.70 1.30
N ASP A 28 -10.45 6.51 1.78
CA ASP A 28 -11.25 7.38 0.92
C ASP A 28 -10.40 8.45 0.24
N ILE A 29 -9.50 9.08 0.99
CA ILE A 29 -8.51 10.02 0.42
C ILE A 29 -7.64 9.32 -0.62
N TYR A 30 -7.19 8.11 -0.32
CA TYR A 30 -6.39 7.31 -1.23
C TYR A 30 -7.13 7.04 -2.55
N ALA A 31 -8.36 6.57 -2.47
CA ALA A 31 -9.18 6.26 -3.64
C ALA A 31 -9.40 7.49 -4.52
N GLU A 32 -9.76 8.60 -3.91
CA GLU A 32 -9.99 9.86 -4.63
C GLU A 32 -8.73 10.34 -5.34
N PHE A 33 -7.61 10.37 -4.63
CA PHE A 33 -6.34 10.79 -5.20
C PHE A 33 -5.85 9.84 -6.29
N LEU A 34 -6.03 8.54 -6.10
CA LEU A 34 -5.67 7.52 -7.09
C LEU A 34 -6.41 7.74 -8.41
N VAL A 35 -7.71 7.91 -8.36
CA VAL A 35 -8.53 8.10 -9.57
C VAL A 35 -8.19 9.42 -10.27
N GLU A 36 -8.04 10.49 -9.51
CA GLU A 36 -7.66 11.80 -10.03
C GLU A 36 -6.29 11.75 -10.70
N TYR A 37 -5.30 11.18 -10.03
CA TYR A 37 -3.93 11.11 -10.55
C TYR A 37 -3.79 10.12 -11.71
N ASN A 38 -4.64 9.10 -11.74
CA ASN A 38 -4.65 8.10 -12.80
C ASN A 38 -4.92 8.68 -14.19
N GLU A 39 -5.55 9.84 -14.26
CA GLU A 39 -5.76 10.56 -15.52
C GLU A 39 -4.44 11.03 -16.15
N LYS A 40 -3.42 11.27 -15.33
CA LYS A 40 -2.11 11.75 -15.76
C LYS A 40 -1.07 10.66 -15.88
N VAL A 41 -1.13 9.69 -14.97
CA VAL A 41 -0.17 8.59 -14.87
C VAL A 41 -0.96 7.28 -14.78
N ASN A 42 -0.64 6.35 -15.64
CA ASN A 42 -1.33 5.06 -15.68
C ASN A 42 -0.98 4.22 -14.44
N LEU A 43 -1.80 4.30 -13.40
CA LEU A 43 -1.59 3.64 -12.11
C LEU A 43 -2.42 2.36 -11.95
N THR A 44 -3.66 2.38 -12.40
CA THR A 44 -4.58 1.27 -12.25
C THR A 44 -5.64 1.28 -13.36
N ALA A 45 -6.11 0.09 -13.73
CA ALA A 45 -7.27 -0.07 -14.61
C ALA A 45 -8.60 0.00 -13.84
N ILE A 46 -8.53 -0.11 -12.50
CA ILE A 46 -9.71 -0.13 -11.63
C ILE A 46 -9.99 1.28 -11.13
N THR A 47 -11.13 1.85 -11.52
CA THR A 47 -11.50 3.22 -11.17
C THR A 47 -12.87 3.34 -10.48
N GLU A 48 -13.67 2.28 -10.51
CA GLU A 48 -14.97 2.28 -9.84
C GLU A 48 -14.82 2.15 -8.33
N PRO A 49 -15.51 2.99 -7.53
CA PRO A 49 -15.33 3.01 -6.07
C PRO A 49 -15.49 1.66 -5.38
N ASP A 50 -16.52 0.91 -5.73
CA ASP A 50 -16.78 -0.40 -5.12
C ASP A 50 -15.69 -1.42 -5.50
N GLU A 51 -15.17 -1.34 -6.72
CA GLU A 51 -14.08 -2.22 -7.15
C GLU A 51 -12.75 -1.85 -6.50
N ILE A 52 -12.49 -0.56 -6.30
CA ILE A 52 -11.30 -0.11 -5.56
C ILE A 52 -11.35 -0.65 -4.13
N LEU A 53 -12.51 -0.53 -3.49
CA LEU A 53 -12.70 -1.04 -2.13
C LEU A 53 -12.41 -2.54 -2.04
N LYS A 54 -12.96 -3.33 -2.95
CA LYS A 54 -12.84 -4.79 -2.94
C LYS A 54 -11.51 -5.30 -3.46
N LYS A 55 -11.12 -4.86 -4.65
CA LYS A 55 -9.98 -5.41 -5.40
C LYS A 55 -8.64 -4.80 -5.02
N HIS A 56 -8.65 -3.59 -4.46
CA HIS A 56 -7.42 -2.94 -3.99
C HIS A 56 -7.30 -2.97 -2.47
N PHE A 57 -8.25 -2.42 -1.75
CA PHE A 57 -8.10 -2.23 -0.31
C PHE A 57 -8.32 -3.50 0.51
N ILE A 58 -9.47 -4.15 0.34
CA ILE A 58 -9.73 -5.40 1.07
C ILE A 58 -8.71 -6.46 0.69
N ASP A 59 -8.44 -6.60 -0.60
CA ASP A 59 -7.46 -7.57 -1.10
C ASP A 59 -6.08 -7.35 -0.49
N SER A 60 -5.65 -6.09 -0.39
CA SER A 60 -4.37 -5.74 0.23
C SER A 60 -4.33 -6.06 1.72
N VAL A 61 -5.34 -5.64 2.46
CA VAL A 61 -5.39 -5.79 3.92
C VAL A 61 -5.60 -7.25 4.34
N LEU A 62 -6.28 -8.05 3.49
CA LEU A 62 -6.44 -9.48 3.71
C LEU A 62 -5.12 -10.23 3.89
N MET A 63 -4.05 -9.73 3.31
CA MET A 63 -2.72 -10.33 3.46
C MET A 63 -2.30 -10.41 4.93
N LEU A 64 -2.76 -9.47 5.75
CA LEU A 64 -2.48 -9.47 7.19
C LEU A 64 -3.10 -10.64 7.94
N LYS A 65 -4.10 -11.31 7.37
CA LYS A 65 -4.71 -12.50 7.94
C LYS A 65 -3.93 -13.78 7.63
N PHE A 66 -3.17 -13.76 6.56
CA PHE A 66 -2.43 -14.94 6.09
C PHE A 66 -0.94 -14.87 6.39
N VAL A 67 -0.43 -13.69 6.67
CA VAL A 67 0.98 -13.45 6.96
C VAL A 67 1.09 -12.74 8.31
N ASP A 68 1.75 -13.37 9.25
CA ASP A 68 2.00 -12.77 10.57
C ASP A 68 3.24 -11.89 10.49
N ILE A 69 3.03 -10.59 10.32
CA ILE A 69 4.11 -9.61 10.27
C ILE A 69 4.41 -9.14 11.69
N PRO A 70 5.61 -9.42 12.23
CA PRO A 70 5.97 -9.00 13.59
C PRO A 70 5.84 -7.48 13.76
N ARG A 71 5.54 -7.07 14.99
CA ARG A 71 5.43 -5.65 15.34
C ARG A 71 6.74 -4.92 15.07
N ASP A 72 6.62 -3.69 14.56
CA ASP A 72 7.75 -2.80 14.23
C ASP A 72 8.68 -3.36 13.14
N SER A 73 8.19 -4.29 12.33
CA SER A 73 8.96 -4.84 11.20
C SER A 73 9.30 -3.77 10.16
N SER A 74 10.46 -3.93 9.54
CA SER A 74 10.83 -3.19 8.34
C SER A 74 10.34 -3.97 7.11
N MET A 75 9.68 -3.28 6.20
CA MET A 75 9.09 -3.89 5.00
C MET A 75 9.48 -3.09 3.76
N ILE A 76 9.94 -3.79 2.73
CA ILE A 76 10.13 -3.21 1.41
C ILE A 76 9.14 -3.79 0.41
N ASP A 77 8.51 -2.93 -0.37
CA ASP A 77 7.66 -3.32 -1.49
C ASP A 77 8.40 -3.01 -2.79
N VAL A 78 8.77 -4.05 -3.50
CA VAL A 78 9.53 -3.97 -4.76
C VAL A 78 8.57 -3.95 -5.94
N GLY A 79 8.64 -2.87 -6.74
CA GLY A 79 7.71 -2.69 -7.85
C GLY A 79 6.30 -2.33 -7.36
N THR A 80 6.22 -1.42 -6.43
CA THR A 80 4.99 -1.10 -5.70
C THR A 80 3.85 -0.51 -6.56
N GLY A 81 4.18 0.11 -7.68
CA GLY A 81 3.18 0.69 -8.60
C GLY A 81 2.37 1.80 -7.93
N ALA A 82 1.07 1.57 -7.80
CA ALA A 82 0.14 2.50 -7.15
C ALA A 82 0.13 2.38 -5.61
N GLY A 83 1.06 1.61 -5.04
CA GLY A 83 1.20 1.43 -3.59
C GLY A 83 0.52 0.18 -3.03
N PHE A 84 0.06 -0.72 -3.87
CA PHE A 84 -0.61 -1.94 -3.44
C PHE A 84 0.36 -3.13 -3.39
N PRO A 85 0.30 -3.96 -2.36
CA PRO A 85 -0.61 -3.91 -1.20
C PRO A 85 -0.08 -3.08 -0.03
N SER A 86 1.12 -2.53 -0.11
CA SER A 86 1.87 -2.06 1.05
C SER A 86 1.34 -0.79 1.70
N VAL A 87 0.83 0.18 0.92
CA VAL A 87 0.31 1.42 1.51
C VAL A 87 -0.99 1.16 2.29
N PRO A 88 -1.97 0.40 1.77
CA PRO A 88 -3.12 0.02 2.60
C PRO A 88 -2.72 -0.77 3.85
N ILE A 89 -1.76 -1.67 3.75
CA ILE A 89 -1.22 -2.39 4.91
C ILE A 89 -0.68 -1.41 5.94
N ALA A 90 0.09 -0.41 5.52
CA ALA A 90 0.65 0.60 6.43
C ALA A 90 -0.42 1.47 7.09
N VAL A 91 -1.55 1.69 6.43
CA VAL A 91 -2.70 2.38 7.04
C VAL A 91 -3.24 1.57 8.23
N PHE A 92 -3.28 0.23 8.11
CA PHE A 92 -3.76 -0.66 9.17
C PHE A 92 -2.67 -1.03 10.17
N ARG A 93 -1.41 -0.94 9.78
CA ARG A 93 -0.25 -1.28 10.59
C ARG A 93 0.76 -0.12 10.56
N PRO A 94 0.46 1.02 11.22
CA PRO A 94 1.35 2.18 11.20
C PRO A 94 2.70 1.96 11.90
N ASP A 95 2.85 0.85 12.62
CA ASP A 95 4.11 0.44 13.24
C ASP A 95 5.14 -0.05 12.21
N ILE A 96 4.69 -0.50 11.03
CA ILE A 96 5.59 -1.00 9.99
C ILE A 96 6.42 0.13 9.40
N LYS A 97 7.74 -0.09 9.34
CA LYS A 97 8.70 0.82 8.71
C LYS A 97 8.75 0.50 7.22
N LEU A 98 8.03 1.28 6.43
CA LEU A 98 7.78 0.99 5.02
C LEU A 98 8.80 1.66 4.11
N THR A 99 9.30 0.87 3.15
CA THR A 99 10.08 1.35 2.02
C THR A 99 9.39 0.92 0.72
N LEU A 100 9.17 1.87 -0.17
CA LEU A 100 8.52 1.65 -1.46
C LEU A 100 9.54 1.86 -2.57
N LEU A 101 9.69 0.87 -3.44
CA LEU A 101 10.62 0.92 -4.56
C LEU A 101 9.88 0.77 -5.87
N ASP A 102 10.09 1.70 -6.80
CA ASP A 102 9.58 1.57 -8.16
C ASP A 102 10.58 2.12 -9.17
N SER A 103 10.62 1.50 -10.34
CA SER A 103 11.52 1.90 -11.42
C SER A 103 11.02 3.11 -12.22
N LEU A 104 9.76 3.48 -12.08
CA LEU A 104 9.16 4.62 -12.78
C LEU A 104 9.05 5.83 -11.87
N ASN A 105 9.77 6.89 -12.23
CA ASN A 105 9.78 8.13 -11.44
C ASN A 105 8.39 8.76 -11.29
N LYS A 106 7.55 8.64 -12.30
CA LYS A 106 6.16 9.14 -12.23
C LYS A 106 5.37 8.50 -11.10
N ARG A 107 5.61 7.21 -10.84
CA ARG A 107 4.95 6.48 -9.74
C ARG A 107 5.53 6.87 -8.39
N THR A 108 6.84 7.05 -8.29
CA THR A 108 7.46 7.48 -7.03
C THR A 108 6.98 8.88 -6.61
N ILE A 109 6.80 9.78 -7.56
CA ILE A 109 6.24 11.11 -7.30
C ILE A 109 4.79 11.00 -6.77
N PHE A 110 3.98 10.16 -7.38
CA PHE A 110 2.63 9.87 -6.90
C PHE A 110 2.65 9.35 -5.46
N LEU A 111 3.52 8.38 -5.18
CA LEU A 111 3.62 7.75 -3.86
C LEU A 111 4.07 8.75 -2.77
N GLU A 112 4.99 9.64 -3.09
CA GLU A 112 5.40 10.69 -2.16
C GLU A 112 4.23 11.59 -1.78
N LYS A 113 3.46 12.02 -2.75
CA LYS A 113 2.27 12.85 -2.54
C LYS A 113 1.19 12.09 -1.77
N LEU A 114 0.96 10.82 -2.13
CA LEU A 114 -0.02 9.97 -1.48
C LEU A 114 0.30 9.77 0.01
N CYS A 115 1.53 9.35 0.32
CA CYS A 115 1.95 9.11 1.70
C CYS A 115 1.87 10.37 2.55
N GLU A 116 2.20 11.52 1.99
CA GLU A 116 2.03 12.81 2.68
C GLU A 116 0.56 13.07 3.01
N LYS A 117 -0.34 12.87 2.05
CA LYS A 117 -1.78 13.05 2.26
C LYS A 117 -2.35 12.12 3.32
N LEU A 118 -1.87 10.89 3.37
CA LEU A 118 -2.35 9.88 4.31
C LEU A 118 -1.68 9.94 5.68
N GLY A 119 -0.60 10.70 5.81
CA GLY A 119 0.21 10.68 7.02
C GLY A 119 0.96 9.36 7.21
N VAL A 120 1.20 8.64 6.13
CA VAL A 120 1.99 7.40 6.15
C VAL A 120 3.46 7.74 5.98
N LYS A 121 4.28 7.31 6.94
CA LYS A 121 5.73 7.48 6.86
C LYS A 121 6.32 6.34 6.05
N ALA A 122 6.92 6.67 4.91
CA ALA A 122 7.56 5.70 4.05
C ALA A 122 8.81 6.31 3.42
N GLU A 123 9.84 5.49 3.24
CA GLU A 123 10.96 5.83 2.39
C GLU A 123 10.60 5.43 0.96
N ILE A 124 10.72 6.34 0.02
CA ILE A 124 10.34 6.10 -1.38
C ILE A 124 11.59 6.20 -2.24
N ILE A 125 11.87 5.12 -2.98
CA ILE A 125 13.08 4.98 -3.77
C ILE A 125 12.72 4.81 -5.24
N HIS A 126 13.27 5.67 -6.08
CA HIS A 126 13.24 5.51 -7.52
C HIS A 126 14.48 4.71 -7.93
N GLY A 127 14.28 3.49 -8.40
CA GLY A 127 15.37 2.62 -8.81
C GLY A 127 14.88 1.25 -9.23
N ARG A 128 15.83 0.43 -9.67
CA ARG A 128 15.55 -0.96 -10.04
C ARG A 128 15.97 -1.88 -8.90
N ALA A 129 15.23 -2.96 -8.72
CA ALA A 129 15.49 -3.95 -7.68
C ALA A 129 16.94 -4.45 -7.69
N GLU A 130 17.50 -4.71 -8.87
CA GLU A 130 18.89 -5.20 -9.03
C GLU A 130 19.90 -4.19 -8.50
N GLU A 131 19.69 -2.91 -8.77
CA GLU A 131 20.59 -1.83 -8.33
C GLU A 131 20.50 -1.61 -6.83
N VAL A 132 19.29 -1.64 -6.30
CA VAL A 132 19.03 -1.43 -4.86
C VAL A 132 19.58 -2.61 -4.05
N SER A 133 19.46 -3.84 -4.54
CA SER A 133 19.96 -5.03 -3.85
C SER A 133 21.49 -5.05 -3.72
N LYS A 134 22.19 -4.33 -4.59
CA LYS A 134 23.65 -4.21 -4.55
C LYS A 134 24.13 -3.13 -3.56
N ASN A 135 23.24 -2.24 -3.14
CA ASN A 135 23.57 -1.18 -2.20
C ASN A 135 23.53 -1.73 -0.77
N GLU A 136 24.65 -1.67 -0.06
CA GLU A 136 24.78 -2.15 1.32
C GLU A 136 23.76 -1.54 2.28
N LYS A 137 23.34 -0.30 2.04
CA LYS A 137 22.32 0.39 2.84
C LYS A 137 20.99 -0.38 2.86
N TYR A 138 20.63 -1.02 1.77
CA TYR A 138 19.33 -1.71 1.62
C TYR A 138 19.44 -3.23 1.68
N ARG A 139 20.64 -3.77 1.47
CA ARG A 139 20.87 -5.20 1.45
C ARG A 139 20.67 -5.81 2.82
N GLU A 140 19.84 -6.85 2.89
CA GLU A 140 19.57 -7.59 4.14
C GLU A 140 19.06 -6.72 5.30
N GLN A 141 18.42 -5.56 4.99
CA GLN A 141 17.93 -4.62 5.99
C GLN A 141 16.44 -4.76 6.31
N PHE A 142 15.74 -5.67 5.64
CA PHE A 142 14.29 -5.79 5.75
C PHE A 142 13.86 -7.12 6.35
N ASP A 143 12.90 -7.04 7.28
CA ASP A 143 12.26 -8.22 7.88
C ASP A 143 11.22 -8.84 6.93
N VAL A 144 10.62 -8.01 6.07
CA VAL A 144 9.56 -8.40 5.14
C VAL A 144 9.89 -7.86 3.76
N VAL A 145 9.80 -8.73 2.75
CA VAL A 145 9.93 -8.32 1.35
C VAL A 145 8.65 -8.68 0.61
N GLN A 146 8.06 -7.69 -0.03
CA GLN A 146 6.89 -7.83 -0.88
C GLN A 146 7.30 -7.58 -2.33
N GLU A 147 6.94 -8.49 -3.24
CA GLU A 147 7.15 -8.34 -4.67
C GLU A 147 6.05 -9.10 -5.41
N ARG A 148 5.29 -8.43 -6.28
CA ARG A 148 4.29 -9.06 -7.16
C ARG A 148 3.39 -10.08 -6.45
N SER A 149 2.72 -9.69 -5.40
CA SER A 149 1.83 -10.57 -4.62
C SER A 149 2.53 -11.70 -3.86
N ARG A 150 3.85 -11.61 -3.69
CA ARG A 150 4.63 -12.53 -2.86
C ARG A 150 5.18 -11.78 -1.66
N ILE A 151 5.15 -12.43 -0.51
CA ILE A 151 5.70 -11.89 0.73
C ILE A 151 6.69 -12.90 1.31
N TRP A 152 7.88 -12.43 1.65
CA TRP A 152 8.88 -13.20 2.38
C TRP A 152 9.12 -12.57 3.75
N LEU A 153 9.18 -13.41 4.77
CA LEU A 153 9.58 -13.04 6.12
C LEU A 153 11.00 -13.53 6.39
N PHE A 154 11.79 -12.72 7.03
CA PHE A 154 13.18 -13.04 7.37
C PHE A 154 13.48 -12.93 8.84
#